data_2cce33ebe2cf68f57015ac8fc03af0d0
#
_entry.id   2cce33ebe2cf68f57015ac8fc03af0d0
#
_cell.length_a   1.000
_cell.length_b   1.000
_cell.length_c   1.000
_cell.angle_alpha   90.00
_cell.angle_beta   90.00
_cell.angle_gamma   90.00
#
_symmetry.space_group_name_H-M   'P 1'
#
loop_
_entity.id
_entity.type
_entity.pdbx_description
1 polymer ?
#
loop_
_entity_poly.entity_id
_entity_poly.type
_entity_poly.pdbx_seq_one_letter_code
_entity_poly.pdbx_strand_id
1 'polypeptide(L)'
;MCLDRRGGTDLRRRFMDDMLLTGKSQRTVGAYVDAVRHMAEHYWVPPDRLTEEQVRRYLLHLVNEKKVARGTHTVALCGIKLFYELTAQREWRIFDIARPRYERRLPVVLSRGETWRILDCVSIPVYRICLTTIYALGLRLMEGITLTPQQIDSDRKVVHIHGKGAKDRYVPIQPKTVELLRDFWKTHRCPHWLFPAPTRHGLDHSLATNAGPVERSSVQSAFQRARVKAGVRKKAHVHSLRHSYATHLLEEGTALPVIQEYLGHSSITSTRIYLHLTRKVRKTAEDPIARLMQRPSPSDDE
;
A
#
# COMPACT_ATOMS: atom_id res chain seq x y z
N MET A 1 -28.17 9.60 30.19
CA MET A 1 -26.91 8.92 29.88
C MET A 1 -25.99 9.96 29.26
N CYS A 2 -25.12 10.59 30.09
CA CYS A 2 -24.27 11.71 29.68
C CYS A 2 -23.22 11.23 28.67
N LEU A 3 -23.33 11.68 27.43
CA LEU A 3 -22.24 11.65 26.47
C LEU A 3 -21.19 12.65 26.95
N ASP A 4 -20.06 12.17 27.43
CA ASP A 4 -18.90 13.02 27.68
C ASP A 4 -18.55 13.73 26.35
N ARG A 5 -18.51 15.06 26.38
CA ARG A 5 -18.23 15.93 25.22
C ARG A 5 -16.84 15.71 24.60
N ARG A 6 -16.05 14.77 25.12
CA ARG A 6 -14.76 14.28 24.54
C ARG A 6 -14.85 12.90 23.89
N GLY A 7 -16.06 12.42 23.59
CA GLY A 7 -16.28 11.44 22.50
C GLY A 7 -16.01 9.98 22.78
N GLY A 8 -16.02 9.50 23.99
CA GLY A 8 -15.85 8.06 24.21
C GLY A 8 -16.80 7.50 25.24
N THR A 9 -17.69 6.58 24.85
CA THR A 9 -18.33 5.68 25.82
C THR A 9 -17.23 4.79 26.44
N ASP A 10 -17.40 4.37 27.68
CA ASP A 10 -16.46 3.47 28.39
C ASP A 10 -16.19 2.19 27.58
N LEU A 11 -17.23 1.67 26.92
CA LEU A 11 -17.17 0.52 26.02
C LEU A 11 -16.26 0.76 24.79
N ARG A 12 -16.27 1.95 24.20
CA ARG A 12 -15.38 2.30 23.09
C ARG A 12 -13.92 2.31 23.55
N ARG A 13 -13.64 2.89 24.70
CA ARG A 13 -12.29 2.94 25.27
C ARG A 13 -11.78 1.52 25.51
N ARG A 14 -12.57 0.69 26.21
CA ARG A 14 -12.25 -0.71 26.46
C ARG A 14 -11.93 -1.47 25.16
N PHE A 15 -12.76 -1.32 24.12
CA PHE A 15 -12.49 -1.97 22.83
C PHE A 15 -11.18 -1.51 22.18
N MET A 16 -10.85 -0.21 22.29
CA MET A 16 -9.57 0.30 21.79
C MET A 16 -8.40 -0.31 22.56
N ASP A 17 -8.48 -0.37 23.88
CA ASP A 17 -7.44 -0.93 24.74
C ASP A 17 -7.26 -2.44 24.48
N ASP A 18 -8.33 -3.21 24.39
CA ASP A 18 -8.32 -4.63 24.03
C ASP A 18 -7.60 -4.87 22.68
N MET A 19 -7.88 -4.04 21.69
CA MET A 19 -7.20 -4.14 20.37
C MET A 19 -5.71 -3.78 20.46
N LEU A 20 -5.33 -2.79 21.26
CA LEU A 20 -3.93 -2.43 21.45
C LEU A 20 -3.16 -3.56 22.13
N LEU A 21 -3.74 -4.21 23.12
CA LEU A 21 -3.16 -5.39 23.79
C LEU A 21 -2.94 -6.55 22.79
N THR A 22 -3.78 -6.68 21.76
CA THR A 22 -3.57 -7.67 20.67
C THR A 22 -2.59 -7.21 19.59
N GLY A 23 -1.87 -6.11 19.79
CA GLY A 23 -0.86 -5.60 18.86
C GLY A 23 -1.42 -4.99 17.57
N LYS A 24 -2.69 -4.56 17.56
CA LYS A 24 -3.27 -3.90 16.38
C LYS A 24 -2.71 -2.50 16.22
N SER A 25 -2.44 -2.11 14.95
CA SER A 25 -1.99 -0.75 14.66
C SER A 25 -3.10 0.28 14.93
N GLN A 26 -2.75 1.51 15.31
CA GLN A 26 -3.68 2.62 15.55
C GLN A 26 -4.68 2.80 14.38
N ARG A 27 -4.21 2.66 13.15
CA ARG A 27 -5.06 2.75 11.97
C ARG A 27 -6.10 1.62 11.91
N THR A 28 -5.73 0.39 12.29
CA THR A 28 -6.65 -0.74 12.35
C THR A 28 -7.66 -0.54 13.45
N VAL A 29 -7.20 -0.07 14.62
CA VAL A 29 -8.06 0.29 15.76
C VAL A 29 -9.11 1.30 15.33
N GLY A 30 -8.71 2.42 14.70
CA GLY A 30 -9.65 3.43 14.21
C GLY A 30 -10.70 2.85 13.25
N ALA A 31 -10.26 2.06 12.24
CA ALA A 31 -11.18 1.47 11.27
C ALA A 31 -12.19 0.48 11.88
N TYR A 32 -11.77 -0.29 12.88
CA TYR A 32 -12.63 -1.26 13.56
C TYR A 32 -13.59 -0.59 14.52
N VAL A 33 -13.15 0.44 15.25
CA VAL A 33 -14.02 1.27 16.09
C VAL A 33 -15.10 1.95 15.24
N ASP A 34 -14.72 2.51 14.08
CA ASP A 34 -15.70 3.13 13.18
C ASP A 34 -16.71 2.11 12.64
N ALA A 35 -16.29 0.89 12.36
CA ALA A 35 -17.21 -0.16 11.91
C ALA A 35 -18.26 -0.50 12.97
N VAL A 36 -17.85 -0.64 14.25
CA VAL A 36 -18.78 -0.90 15.36
C VAL A 36 -19.67 0.32 15.62
N ARG A 37 -19.12 1.54 15.53
CA ARG A 37 -19.89 2.77 15.67
C ARG A 37 -21.00 2.89 14.62
N HIS A 38 -20.68 2.67 13.34
CA HIS A 38 -21.69 2.72 12.26
C HIS A 38 -22.79 1.68 12.44
N MET A 39 -22.46 0.49 12.98
CA MET A 39 -23.47 -0.52 13.29
C MET A 39 -24.39 -0.06 14.44
N ALA A 40 -23.82 0.49 15.50
CA ALA A 40 -24.59 1.01 16.63
C ALA A 40 -25.48 2.18 16.21
N GLU A 41 -24.98 3.09 15.36
CA GLU A 41 -25.73 4.21 14.79
C GLU A 41 -26.88 3.72 13.89
N HIS A 42 -26.69 2.64 13.14
CA HIS A 42 -27.75 2.07 12.28
C HIS A 42 -28.98 1.63 13.08
N TYR A 43 -28.79 1.09 14.29
CA TYR A 43 -29.89 0.63 15.14
C TYR A 43 -30.26 1.61 16.25
N TRP A 44 -29.47 2.68 16.47
CA TRP A 44 -29.62 3.61 17.60
C TRP A 44 -29.59 2.89 18.96
N VAL A 45 -28.86 1.79 19.04
CA VAL A 45 -28.72 0.93 20.22
C VAL A 45 -27.23 0.71 20.50
N PRO A 46 -26.82 0.71 21.80
CA PRO A 46 -25.46 0.36 22.17
C PRO A 46 -25.07 -1.01 21.60
N PRO A 47 -23.82 -1.17 21.08
CA PRO A 47 -23.44 -2.37 20.35
C PRO A 47 -23.43 -3.65 21.21
N ASP A 48 -23.23 -3.51 22.53
CA ASP A 48 -23.30 -4.61 23.48
C ASP A 48 -24.74 -5.12 23.73
N ARG A 49 -25.76 -4.37 23.35
CA ARG A 49 -27.17 -4.75 23.47
C ARG A 49 -27.76 -5.36 22.20
N LEU A 50 -27.04 -5.34 21.12
CA LEU A 50 -27.49 -5.92 19.85
C LEU A 50 -27.49 -7.46 19.94
N THR A 51 -28.45 -8.07 19.23
CA THR A 51 -28.55 -9.52 19.07
C THR A 51 -27.77 -10.00 17.86
N GLU A 52 -27.43 -11.29 17.82
CA GLU A 52 -26.76 -11.91 16.66
C GLU A 52 -27.55 -11.69 15.36
N GLU A 53 -28.87 -11.80 15.41
CA GLU A 53 -29.72 -11.59 14.24
C GLU A 53 -29.71 -10.13 13.75
N GLN A 54 -29.63 -9.15 14.64
CA GLN A 54 -29.46 -7.76 14.26
C GLN A 54 -28.12 -7.52 13.56
N VAL A 55 -27.03 -8.09 14.10
CA VAL A 55 -25.71 -8.00 13.46
C VAL A 55 -25.70 -8.67 12.09
N ARG A 56 -26.35 -9.83 11.95
CA ARG A 56 -26.53 -10.52 10.67
C ARG A 56 -27.25 -9.62 9.65
N ARG A 57 -28.36 -9.01 10.05
CA ARG A 57 -29.13 -8.08 9.19
C ARG A 57 -28.30 -6.87 8.78
N TYR A 58 -27.51 -6.32 9.71
CA TYR A 58 -26.61 -5.20 9.38
C TYR A 58 -25.55 -5.60 8.35
N LEU A 59 -24.90 -6.75 8.50
CA LEU A 59 -23.94 -7.24 7.52
C LEU A 59 -24.57 -7.46 6.14
N LEU A 60 -25.81 -7.98 6.08
CA LEU A 60 -26.58 -8.11 4.84
C LEU A 60 -26.98 -6.74 4.26
N HIS A 61 -27.38 -5.78 5.10
CA HIS A 61 -27.66 -4.39 4.69
C HIS A 61 -26.44 -3.75 4.01
N LEU A 62 -25.23 -3.94 4.55
CA LEU A 62 -23.99 -3.43 3.92
C LEU A 62 -23.79 -4.00 2.51
N VAL A 63 -24.14 -5.25 2.28
CA VAL A 63 -23.97 -5.92 0.97
C VAL A 63 -25.08 -5.57 0.01
N ASN A 64 -26.33 -5.72 0.42
CA ASN A 64 -27.49 -5.68 -0.46
C ASN A 64 -27.99 -4.26 -0.74
N GLU A 65 -28.03 -3.42 0.30
CA GLU A 65 -28.61 -2.07 0.22
C GLU A 65 -27.51 -1.03 0.02
N LYS A 66 -26.50 -0.98 0.91
CA LYS A 66 -25.39 -0.01 0.80
C LYS A 66 -24.43 -0.36 -0.32
N LYS A 67 -24.40 -1.61 -0.79
CA LYS A 67 -23.52 -2.10 -1.86
C LYS A 67 -22.07 -1.69 -1.65
N VAL A 68 -21.61 -1.73 -0.40
CA VAL A 68 -20.25 -1.30 -0.04
C VAL A 68 -19.21 -2.14 -0.75
N ALA A 69 -18.06 -1.52 -1.03
CA ALA A 69 -16.93 -2.25 -1.59
C ALA A 69 -16.54 -3.41 -0.66
N ARG A 70 -16.15 -4.53 -1.25
CA ARG A 70 -15.80 -5.74 -0.52
C ARG A 70 -14.77 -5.52 0.59
N GLY A 71 -13.73 -4.70 0.35
CA GLY A 71 -12.74 -4.36 1.37
C GLY A 71 -13.37 -3.68 2.58
N THR A 72 -14.33 -2.79 2.36
CA THR A 72 -15.10 -2.11 3.41
C THR A 72 -15.94 -3.13 4.19
N HIS A 73 -16.63 -4.04 3.49
CA HIS A 73 -17.39 -5.12 4.15
C HIS A 73 -16.47 -6.02 5.00
N THR A 74 -15.30 -6.41 4.48
CA THR A 74 -14.33 -7.22 5.23
C THR A 74 -13.84 -6.50 6.47
N VAL A 75 -13.54 -5.19 6.40
CA VAL A 75 -13.14 -4.39 7.57
C VAL A 75 -14.26 -4.32 8.60
N ALA A 76 -15.50 -4.09 8.16
CA ALA A 76 -16.67 -4.06 9.03
C ALA A 76 -16.86 -5.42 9.74
N LEU A 77 -16.86 -6.52 8.98
CA LEU A 77 -16.99 -7.87 9.53
C LEU A 77 -15.90 -8.17 10.56
N CYS A 78 -14.62 -7.92 10.22
CA CYS A 78 -13.50 -8.18 11.13
C CYS A 78 -13.56 -7.32 12.39
N GLY A 79 -13.93 -6.04 12.27
CA GLY A 79 -14.04 -5.12 13.40
C GLY A 79 -15.18 -5.51 14.34
N ILE A 80 -16.36 -5.81 13.79
CA ILE A 80 -17.54 -6.23 14.54
C ILE A 80 -17.28 -7.59 15.22
N LYS A 81 -16.73 -8.55 14.48
CA LYS A 81 -16.33 -9.86 15.05
C LYS A 81 -15.40 -9.66 16.24
N LEU A 82 -14.33 -8.90 16.06
CA LEU A 82 -13.33 -8.69 17.12
C LEU A 82 -13.94 -7.99 18.35
N PHE A 83 -14.87 -7.05 18.16
CA PHE A 83 -15.59 -6.41 19.26
C PHE A 83 -16.36 -7.42 20.10
N TYR A 84 -17.14 -8.30 19.45
CA TYR A 84 -17.93 -9.29 20.20
C TYR A 84 -17.06 -10.34 20.85
N GLU A 85 -16.00 -10.82 20.21
CA GLU A 85 -15.09 -11.82 20.78
C GLU A 85 -14.27 -11.28 21.95
N LEU A 86 -13.64 -10.10 21.81
CA LEU A 86 -12.73 -9.59 22.83
C LEU A 86 -13.44 -8.78 23.92
N THR A 87 -14.31 -7.85 23.52
CA THR A 87 -14.84 -6.84 24.46
C THR A 87 -16.19 -7.23 25.03
N ALA A 88 -17.09 -7.72 24.21
CA ALA A 88 -18.42 -8.16 24.63
C ALA A 88 -18.43 -9.62 25.11
N GLN A 89 -17.36 -10.38 24.89
CA GLN A 89 -17.18 -11.78 25.28
C GLN A 89 -18.35 -12.68 24.83
N ARG A 90 -18.69 -12.55 23.53
CA ARG A 90 -19.77 -13.32 22.89
C ARG A 90 -19.23 -14.00 21.63
N GLU A 91 -19.37 -15.31 21.56
CA GLU A 91 -19.05 -16.11 20.38
C GLU A 91 -20.33 -16.37 19.58
N TRP A 92 -20.41 -15.85 18.37
CA TRP A 92 -21.57 -15.96 17.50
C TRP A 92 -21.25 -16.70 16.20
N ARG A 93 -22.13 -17.64 15.81
CA ARG A 93 -21.97 -18.45 14.60
C ARG A 93 -21.97 -17.65 13.30
N ILE A 94 -22.60 -16.48 13.29
CA ILE A 94 -22.62 -15.62 12.09
C ILE A 94 -21.22 -15.28 11.57
N PHE A 95 -20.24 -15.17 12.46
CA PHE A 95 -18.86 -14.83 12.07
C PHE A 95 -18.10 -15.97 11.39
N ASP A 96 -18.57 -17.20 11.52
CA ASP A 96 -18.01 -18.37 10.82
C ASP A 96 -18.56 -18.50 9.40
N ILE A 97 -19.82 -18.08 9.20
CA ILE A 97 -20.54 -18.17 7.93
C ILE A 97 -20.20 -16.98 7.03
N ALA A 98 -20.04 -15.77 7.60
CA ALA A 98 -19.83 -14.53 6.87
C ALA A 98 -18.40 -14.44 6.31
N ARG A 99 -18.10 -15.22 5.25
CA ARG A 99 -16.82 -15.15 4.54
C ARG A 99 -17.00 -14.51 3.18
N PRO A 100 -16.54 -13.26 2.96
CA PRO A 100 -16.60 -12.65 1.65
C PRO A 100 -15.74 -13.45 0.66
N ARG A 101 -16.31 -13.93 -0.46
CA ARG A 101 -15.56 -14.64 -1.50
C ARG A 101 -14.42 -13.78 -2.03
N TYR A 102 -13.23 -14.35 -2.18
CA TYR A 102 -12.07 -13.64 -2.67
C TYR A 102 -12.00 -13.67 -4.20
N GLU A 103 -12.42 -12.62 -4.88
CA GLU A 103 -12.11 -12.39 -6.29
C GLU A 103 -10.73 -11.75 -6.42
N ARG A 104 -9.78 -12.47 -6.96
CA ARG A 104 -8.47 -11.91 -7.30
C ARG A 104 -8.60 -11.09 -8.57
N ARG A 105 -8.70 -9.79 -8.45
CA ARG A 105 -8.55 -8.91 -9.62
C ARG A 105 -7.07 -8.69 -9.88
N LEU A 106 -6.66 -8.86 -11.14
CA LEU A 106 -5.30 -8.54 -11.54
C LEU A 106 -5.01 -7.05 -11.33
N PRO A 107 -3.84 -6.69 -10.81
CA PRO A 107 -3.48 -5.30 -10.62
C PRO A 107 -3.35 -4.57 -11.96
N VAL A 108 -3.63 -3.28 -11.95
CA VAL A 108 -3.41 -2.41 -13.10
C VAL A 108 -1.92 -2.14 -13.22
N VAL A 109 -1.34 -2.55 -14.35
CA VAL A 109 0.05 -2.28 -14.74
C VAL A 109 0.07 -1.23 -15.84
N LEU A 110 0.92 -0.23 -15.66
CA LEU A 110 1.24 0.79 -16.65
C LEU A 110 2.40 0.30 -17.51
N SER A 111 2.41 0.62 -18.79
CA SER A 111 3.63 0.46 -19.59
C SER A 111 4.69 1.47 -19.17
N ARG A 112 5.95 1.27 -19.57
CA ARG A 112 7.02 2.24 -19.29
C ARG A 112 6.68 3.62 -19.86
N GLY A 113 6.19 3.68 -21.07
CA GLY A 113 5.77 4.94 -21.69
C GLY A 113 4.61 5.62 -20.98
N GLU A 114 3.58 4.86 -20.55
CA GLU A 114 2.49 5.39 -19.72
C GLU A 114 2.98 5.93 -18.39
N THR A 115 3.91 5.21 -17.74
CA THR A 115 4.49 5.62 -16.47
C THR A 115 5.20 6.96 -16.57
N TRP A 116 6.12 7.09 -17.54
CA TRP A 116 6.86 8.33 -17.71
C TRP A 116 5.97 9.49 -18.14
N ARG A 117 5.03 9.30 -19.07
CA ARG A 117 4.06 10.35 -19.42
C ARG A 117 3.28 10.87 -18.21
N ILE A 118 2.89 9.98 -17.27
CA ILE A 118 2.24 10.43 -16.04
C ILE A 118 3.20 11.23 -15.18
N LEU A 119 4.42 10.74 -14.95
CA LEU A 119 5.42 11.41 -14.10
C LEU A 119 5.79 12.78 -14.64
N ASP A 120 5.95 12.92 -15.96
CA ASP A 120 6.25 14.19 -16.62
C ASP A 120 5.10 15.21 -16.53
N CYS A 121 3.85 14.73 -16.45
CA CYS A 121 2.68 15.57 -16.25
C CYS A 121 2.48 16.07 -14.81
N VAL A 122 3.28 15.61 -13.84
CA VAL A 122 3.21 16.10 -12.46
C VAL A 122 3.90 17.45 -12.37
N SER A 123 3.15 18.52 -12.15
CA SER A 123 3.66 19.91 -12.18
C SER A 123 4.49 20.27 -10.95
N ILE A 124 4.14 19.78 -9.77
CA ILE A 124 4.80 20.15 -8.51
C ILE A 124 6.04 19.26 -8.30
N PRO A 125 7.26 19.84 -8.22
CA PRO A 125 8.51 19.07 -8.19
C PRO A 125 8.58 18.03 -7.08
N VAL A 126 8.20 18.37 -5.85
CA VAL A 126 8.25 17.43 -4.71
C VAL A 126 7.38 16.20 -4.97
N TYR A 127 6.19 16.35 -5.55
CA TYR A 127 5.33 15.22 -5.87
C TYR A 127 5.86 14.41 -7.04
N ARG A 128 6.42 15.09 -8.05
CA ARG A 128 7.01 14.42 -9.22
C ARG A 128 8.17 13.53 -8.80
N ILE A 129 9.11 14.07 -8.01
CA ILE A 129 10.31 13.32 -7.60
C ILE A 129 9.93 12.21 -6.61
N CYS A 130 9.01 12.46 -5.68
CA CYS A 130 8.48 11.42 -4.80
C CYS A 130 7.85 10.24 -5.59
N LEU A 131 7.01 10.52 -6.58
CA LEU A 131 6.38 9.50 -7.42
C LEU A 131 7.41 8.77 -8.31
N THR A 132 8.39 9.49 -8.84
CA THR A 132 9.51 8.90 -9.59
C THR A 132 10.31 7.94 -8.71
N THR A 133 10.60 8.33 -7.46
CA THR A 133 11.30 7.48 -6.48
C THR A 133 10.49 6.25 -6.11
N ILE A 134 9.17 6.42 -5.90
CA ILE A 134 8.26 5.29 -5.65
C ILE A 134 8.31 4.27 -6.80
N TYR A 135 8.36 4.75 -8.05
CA TYR A 135 8.47 3.88 -9.22
C TYR A 135 9.86 3.26 -9.31
N ALA A 136 10.94 4.05 -9.20
CA ALA A 136 12.32 3.58 -9.38
C ALA A 136 12.75 2.53 -8.35
N LEU A 137 12.19 2.57 -7.13
CA LEU A 137 12.51 1.68 -6.03
C LEU A 137 11.37 0.69 -5.67
N GLY A 138 10.25 0.72 -6.36
CA GLY A 138 9.10 -0.12 -6.07
C GLY A 138 8.50 0.09 -4.68
N LEU A 139 8.55 1.29 -4.13
CA LEU A 139 8.13 1.59 -2.76
C LEU A 139 6.60 1.56 -2.59
N ARG A 140 6.17 1.28 -1.34
CA ARG A 140 4.80 1.62 -0.93
C ARG A 140 4.67 3.13 -0.77
N LEU A 141 3.47 3.67 -0.99
CA LEU A 141 3.26 5.13 -0.91
C LEU A 141 3.80 5.74 0.39
N MET A 142 3.52 5.15 1.54
CA MET A 142 4.02 5.67 2.81
C MET A 142 5.54 5.53 2.94
N GLU A 143 6.14 4.43 2.50
CA GLU A 143 7.60 4.26 2.46
C GLU A 143 8.27 5.37 1.63
N GLY A 144 7.68 5.71 0.46
CA GLY A 144 8.17 6.81 -0.37
C GLY A 144 8.03 8.18 0.30
N ILE A 145 6.87 8.47 0.88
CA ILE A 145 6.59 9.76 1.51
C ILE A 145 7.49 10.01 2.73
N THR A 146 7.71 8.98 3.56
CA THR A 146 8.48 9.08 4.80
C THR A 146 9.96 8.74 4.62
N LEU A 147 10.47 8.72 3.39
CA LEU A 147 11.87 8.46 3.11
C LEU A 147 12.74 9.60 3.64
N THR A 148 13.82 9.24 4.33
CA THR A 148 14.78 10.19 4.92
C THR A 148 16.10 10.17 4.15
N PRO A 149 16.91 11.26 4.19
CA PRO A 149 18.24 11.26 3.57
C PRO A 149 19.17 10.16 4.10
N GLN A 150 19.08 9.85 5.39
CA GLN A 150 19.91 8.87 6.09
C GLN A 150 19.66 7.42 5.65
N GLN A 151 18.51 7.16 5.03
CA GLN A 151 18.18 5.83 4.51
C GLN A 151 18.89 5.50 3.19
N ILE A 152 19.52 6.50 2.55
CA ILE A 152 20.24 6.32 1.28
C ILE A 152 21.72 6.10 1.55
N ASP A 153 22.19 4.88 1.28
CA ASP A 153 23.60 4.53 1.26
C ASP A 153 24.11 4.66 -0.19
N SER A 154 24.72 5.80 -0.49
CA SER A 154 25.24 6.09 -1.84
C SER A 154 26.44 5.21 -2.20
N ASP A 155 27.25 4.81 -1.22
CA ASP A 155 28.47 4.02 -1.46
C ASP A 155 28.12 2.58 -1.79
N ARG A 156 27.19 1.99 -1.03
CA ARG A 156 26.67 0.65 -1.28
C ARG A 156 25.60 0.61 -2.37
N LYS A 157 25.14 1.76 -2.85
CA LYS A 157 24.05 1.91 -3.84
C LYS A 157 22.76 1.19 -3.42
N VAL A 158 22.39 1.35 -2.15
CA VAL A 158 21.16 0.77 -1.60
C VAL A 158 20.37 1.80 -0.78
N VAL A 159 19.08 1.55 -0.66
CA VAL A 159 18.19 2.31 0.23
C VAL A 159 17.65 1.36 1.29
N HIS A 160 17.80 1.72 2.56
CA HIS A 160 17.24 0.99 3.68
C HIS A 160 15.78 1.38 3.88
N ILE A 161 14.86 0.45 3.71
CA ILE A 161 13.42 0.69 3.82
C ILE A 161 12.87 -0.02 5.05
N HIS A 162 12.30 0.76 5.96
CA HIS A 162 11.58 0.24 7.11
C HIS A 162 10.22 -0.32 6.70
N GLY A 163 10.06 -1.63 6.80
CA GLY A 163 8.85 -2.33 6.38
C GLY A 163 7.79 -2.42 7.50
N LYS A 164 6.55 -2.68 7.12
CA LYS A 164 5.47 -2.95 8.07
C LYS A 164 5.78 -4.22 8.90
N GLY A 165 5.69 -4.11 10.23
CA GLY A 165 5.93 -5.22 11.14
C GLY A 165 7.42 -5.51 11.36
N ALA A 166 8.27 -4.46 11.41
CA ALA A 166 9.71 -4.52 11.63
C ALA A 166 10.46 -5.41 10.62
N LYS A 167 9.96 -5.49 9.37
CA LYS A 167 10.62 -6.21 8.29
C LYS A 167 11.33 -5.22 7.38
N ASP A 168 12.56 -4.92 7.75
CA ASP A 168 13.43 -4.04 6.98
C ASP A 168 13.96 -4.74 5.74
N ARG A 169 14.27 -3.96 4.71
CA ARG A 169 14.87 -4.45 3.48
C ARG A 169 15.79 -3.41 2.85
N TYR A 170 16.72 -3.89 2.06
CA TYR A 170 17.56 -3.05 1.22
C TYR A 170 17.06 -3.14 -0.23
N VAL A 171 16.91 -1.99 -0.87
CA VAL A 171 16.53 -1.88 -2.28
C VAL A 171 17.67 -1.23 -3.04
N PRO A 172 18.18 -1.84 -4.14
CA PRO A 172 19.21 -1.23 -4.96
C PRO A 172 18.73 0.10 -5.54
N ILE A 173 19.61 1.12 -5.52
CA ILE A 173 19.34 2.43 -6.12
C ILE A 173 20.37 2.71 -7.23
N GLN A 174 19.84 3.15 -8.38
CA GLN A 174 20.68 3.50 -9.51
C GLN A 174 21.33 4.89 -9.31
N PRO A 175 22.59 5.11 -9.80
CA PRO A 175 23.29 6.38 -9.68
C PRO A 175 22.46 7.59 -10.13
N LYS A 176 21.78 7.48 -11.27
CA LYS A 176 20.87 8.54 -11.76
C LYS A 176 19.74 8.90 -10.79
N THR A 177 19.24 7.92 -10.04
CA THR A 177 18.22 8.17 -9.01
C THR A 177 18.82 8.86 -7.80
N VAL A 178 20.04 8.49 -7.41
CA VAL A 178 20.78 9.18 -6.33
C VAL A 178 21.02 10.65 -6.69
N GLU A 179 21.48 10.91 -7.91
CA GLU A 179 21.71 12.27 -8.42
C GLU A 179 20.41 13.10 -8.39
N LEU A 180 19.31 12.55 -8.91
CA LEU A 180 17.99 13.19 -8.89
C LEU A 180 17.56 13.56 -7.46
N LEU A 181 17.73 12.64 -6.50
CA LEU A 181 17.38 12.87 -5.11
C LEU A 181 18.30 13.88 -4.44
N ARG A 182 19.60 13.85 -4.72
CA ARG A 182 20.60 14.79 -4.21
C ARG A 182 20.34 16.19 -4.72
N ASP A 183 20.06 16.37 -5.99
CA ASP A 183 19.80 17.67 -6.59
C ASP A 183 18.49 18.26 -6.06
N PHE A 184 17.48 17.43 -5.90
CA PHE A 184 16.24 17.88 -5.25
C PHE A 184 16.46 18.25 -3.78
N TRP A 185 17.19 17.43 -3.01
CA TRP A 185 17.48 17.70 -1.61
C TRP A 185 18.25 19.03 -1.42
N LYS A 186 19.15 19.39 -2.33
CA LYS A 186 19.86 20.67 -2.31
C LYS A 186 18.91 21.88 -2.36
N THR A 187 17.72 21.74 -2.92
CA THR A 187 16.73 22.83 -3.04
C THR A 187 16.06 23.19 -1.72
N HIS A 188 16.02 22.29 -0.74
CA HIS A 188 15.33 22.50 0.54
C HIS A 188 16.17 22.12 1.76
N ARG A 189 17.17 21.25 1.62
CA ARG A 189 18.10 20.79 2.68
C ARG A 189 17.42 20.32 3.98
N CYS A 190 16.19 19.81 3.91
CA CYS A 190 15.48 19.29 5.07
C CYS A 190 16.26 18.09 5.66
N PRO A 191 16.63 18.11 6.96
CA PRO A 191 17.42 17.03 7.55
C PRO A 191 16.61 15.75 7.80
N HIS A 192 15.29 15.89 7.94
CA HIS A 192 14.41 14.79 8.36
C HIS A 192 13.75 14.06 7.19
N TRP A 193 13.36 14.79 6.12
CA TRP A 193 12.57 14.23 5.03
C TRP A 193 13.17 14.55 3.67
N LEU A 194 13.20 13.54 2.79
CA LEU A 194 13.52 13.77 1.38
C LEU A 194 12.41 14.52 0.66
N PHE A 195 11.17 14.36 1.11
CA PHE A 195 9.98 15.00 0.52
C PHE A 195 9.22 15.77 1.60
N PRO A 196 9.72 16.94 2.03
CA PRO A 196 9.02 17.78 2.99
C PRO A 196 7.74 18.36 2.39
N ALA A 197 6.73 18.60 3.23
CA ALA A 197 5.49 19.25 2.81
C ALA A 197 5.79 20.65 2.24
N PRO A 198 5.28 21.00 1.05
CA PRO A 198 5.45 22.34 0.50
C PRO A 198 4.69 23.36 1.35
N THR A 199 5.30 24.50 1.63
CA THR A 199 4.64 25.64 2.25
C THR A 199 3.86 26.44 1.20
N ARG A 200 3.05 27.45 1.65
CA ARG A 200 2.33 28.35 0.73
C ARG A 200 3.27 29.13 -0.19
N HIS A 201 4.54 29.33 0.23
CA HIS A 201 5.57 30.08 -0.49
C HIS A 201 6.60 29.17 -1.20
N GLY A 202 6.31 27.89 -1.35
CA GLY A 202 7.21 26.91 -1.94
C GLY A 202 8.06 26.18 -0.90
N LEU A 203 9.16 25.55 -1.37
CA LEU A 203 10.13 24.89 -0.49
C LEU A 203 11.18 25.92 -0.05
N ASP A 204 10.89 26.65 1.03
CA ASP A 204 11.86 27.57 1.65
C ASP A 204 12.73 26.82 2.67
N HIS A 205 14.04 27.05 2.64
CA HIS A 205 15.01 26.43 3.55
C HIS A 205 14.70 26.68 5.02
N SER A 206 14.23 27.86 5.38
CA SER A 206 13.95 28.23 6.78
C SER A 206 12.76 27.49 7.37
N LEU A 207 11.80 27.10 6.52
CA LEU A 207 10.56 26.43 6.91
C LEU A 207 10.63 24.90 6.75
N ALA A 208 11.54 24.40 5.91
CA ALA A 208 11.68 22.96 5.65
C ALA A 208 12.20 22.16 6.86
N THR A 209 12.90 22.81 7.79
CA THR A 209 13.47 22.15 8.98
C THR A 209 12.40 21.60 9.92
N ASN A 210 11.25 22.27 10.02
CA ASN A 210 10.12 21.88 10.87
C ASN A 210 8.93 21.29 10.09
N ALA A 211 9.06 21.15 8.76
CA ALA A 211 8.01 20.59 7.93
C ALA A 211 7.87 19.08 8.16
N GLY A 212 6.64 18.60 8.25
CA GLY A 212 6.34 17.17 8.13
C GLY A 212 6.60 16.67 6.70
N PRO A 213 6.48 15.36 6.45
CA PRO A 213 6.56 14.82 5.09
C PRO A 213 5.33 15.25 4.28
N VAL A 214 5.43 15.18 2.95
CA VAL A 214 4.28 15.43 2.05
C VAL A 214 3.09 14.57 2.45
N GLU A 215 1.89 15.14 2.33
CA GLU A 215 0.68 14.41 2.66
C GLU A 215 0.34 13.35 1.61
N ARG A 216 -0.11 12.19 2.10
CA ARG A 216 -0.56 11.07 1.28
C ARG A 216 -1.65 11.48 0.28
N SER A 217 -2.66 12.22 0.73
CA SER A 217 -3.78 12.72 -0.09
C SER A 217 -3.29 13.59 -1.23
N SER A 218 -2.34 14.48 -0.97
CA SER A 218 -1.77 15.40 -1.94
C SER A 218 -0.99 14.67 -3.03
N VAL A 219 -0.15 13.68 -2.67
CA VAL A 219 0.58 12.84 -3.63
C VAL A 219 -0.38 12.02 -4.50
N GLN A 220 -1.41 11.42 -3.88
CA GLN A 220 -2.43 10.67 -4.62
C GLN A 220 -3.22 11.56 -5.60
N SER A 221 -3.60 12.75 -5.17
CA SER A 221 -4.31 13.72 -6.00
C SER A 221 -3.45 14.23 -7.14
N ALA A 222 -2.14 14.50 -6.88
CA ALA A 222 -1.19 14.89 -7.92
C ALA A 222 -1.04 13.81 -8.99
N PHE A 223 -0.91 12.54 -8.57
CA PHE A 223 -0.86 11.40 -9.49
C PHE A 223 -2.14 11.29 -10.35
N GLN A 224 -3.32 11.43 -9.74
CA GLN A 224 -4.59 11.31 -10.50
C GLN A 224 -4.75 12.45 -11.51
N ARG A 225 -4.43 13.69 -11.14
CA ARG A 225 -4.43 14.82 -12.08
C ARG A 225 -3.45 14.61 -13.23
N ALA A 226 -2.23 14.16 -12.91
CA ALA A 226 -1.20 13.87 -13.91
C ALA A 226 -1.62 12.72 -14.86
N ARG A 227 -2.24 11.65 -14.33
CA ARG A 227 -2.76 10.53 -15.13
C ARG A 227 -3.79 11.01 -16.17
N VAL A 228 -4.72 11.85 -15.73
CA VAL A 228 -5.75 12.43 -16.63
C VAL A 228 -5.08 13.31 -17.69
N LYS A 229 -4.17 14.21 -17.27
CA LYS A 229 -3.41 15.09 -18.17
C LYS A 229 -2.57 14.33 -19.20
N ALA A 230 -1.98 13.18 -18.78
CA ALA A 230 -1.21 12.29 -19.65
C ALA A 230 -2.07 11.44 -20.62
N GLY A 231 -3.40 11.56 -20.59
CA GLY A 231 -4.31 10.80 -21.43
C GLY A 231 -4.35 9.29 -21.11
N VAL A 232 -3.90 8.87 -19.92
CA VAL A 232 -3.88 7.45 -19.56
C VAL A 232 -5.25 7.01 -19.05
N ARG A 233 -5.96 6.18 -19.85
CA ARG A 233 -7.31 5.71 -19.57
C ARG A 233 -7.39 4.63 -18.48
N LYS A 234 -6.29 3.89 -18.25
CA LYS A 234 -6.23 2.86 -17.20
C LYS A 234 -6.55 3.47 -15.82
N LYS A 235 -7.39 2.80 -15.02
CA LYS A 235 -7.73 3.21 -13.65
C LYS A 235 -6.56 2.95 -12.69
N ALA A 236 -5.42 3.57 -12.96
CA ALA A 236 -4.21 3.44 -12.17
C ALA A 236 -4.23 4.33 -10.93
N HIS A 237 -3.55 3.89 -9.89
CA HIS A 237 -3.31 4.60 -8.64
C HIS A 237 -1.81 4.62 -8.33
N VAL A 238 -1.36 5.34 -7.31
CA VAL A 238 0.07 5.37 -6.95
C VAL A 238 0.64 3.95 -6.73
N HIS A 239 -0.15 3.05 -6.14
CA HIS A 239 0.29 1.66 -5.96
C HIS A 239 0.51 0.90 -7.30
N SER A 240 -0.12 1.36 -8.39
CA SER A 240 0.14 0.81 -9.72
C SER A 240 1.57 1.07 -10.21
N LEU A 241 2.25 2.12 -9.71
CA LEU A 241 3.68 2.34 -9.99
C LEU A 241 4.54 1.19 -9.47
N ARG A 242 4.26 0.72 -8.26
CA ARG A 242 4.95 -0.42 -7.66
C ARG A 242 4.63 -1.73 -8.40
N HIS A 243 3.39 -1.92 -8.84
CA HIS A 243 3.02 -3.07 -9.66
C HIS A 243 3.74 -3.03 -11.02
N SER A 244 3.83 -1.85 -11.63
CA SER A 244 4.56 -1.66 -12.89
C SER A 244 6.05 -1.90 -12.73
N TYR A 245 6.68 -1.40 -11.66
CA TYR A 245 8.07 -1.69 -11.31
C TYR A 245 8.34 -3.20 -11.27
N ALA A 246 7.54 -3.94 -10.51
CA ALA A 246 7.70 -5.39 -10.39
C ALA A 246 7.55 -6.13 -11.72
N THR A 247 6.55 -5.73 -12.52
CA THR A 247 6.29 -6.31 -13.84
C THR A 247 7.43 -5.98 -14.80
N HIS A 248 7.91 -4.74 -14.82
CA HIS A 248 9.01 -4.32 -15.70
C HIS A 248 10.34 -5.00 -15.34
N LEU A 249 10.64 -5.21 -14.04
CA LEU A 249 11.82 -5.99 -13.63
C LEU A 249 11.72 -7.45 -14.10
N LEU A 250 10.54 -8.04 -13.99
CA LEU A 250 10.32 -9.41 -14.45
C LEU A 250 10.46 -9.51 -15.99
N GLU A 251 9.98 -8.50 -16.73
CA GLU A 251 10.14 -8.39 -18.18
C GLU A 251 11.61 -8.21 -18.60
N GLU A 252 12.45 -7.62 -17.75
CA GLU A 252 13.90 -7.53 -17.95
C GLU A 252 14.66 -8.78 -17.52
N GLY A 253 13.96 -9.82 -17.05
CA GLY A 253 14.57 -11.10 -16.68
C GLY A 253 15.00 -11.21 -15.21
N THR A 254 14.65 -10.23 -14.36
CA THR A 254 14.95 -10.33 -12.93
C THR A 254 14.17 -11.49 -12.30
N ALA A 255 14.86 -12.36 -11.55
CA ALA A 255 14.25 -13.52 -10.91
C ALA A 255 13.18 -13.11 -9.89
N LEU A 256 12.07 -13.86 -9.85
CA LEU A 256 10.93 -13.57 -8.98
C LEU A 256 11.28 -13.47 -7.48
N PRO A 257 12.17 -14.32 -6.91
CA PRO A 257 12.61 -14.18 -5.52
C PRO A 257 13.30 -12.84 -5.23
N VAL A 258 14.14 -12.34 -6.14
CA VAL A 258 14.79 -11.04 -6.02
C VAL A 258 13.77 -9.90 -6.02
N ILE A 259 12.79 -9.96 -6.92
CA ILE A 259 11.69 -8.99 -6.95
C ILE A 259 10.90 -9.04 -5.62
N GLN A 260 10.66 -10.24 -5.09
CA GLN A 260 9.98 -10.43 -3.81
C GLN A 260 10.74 -9.75 -2.66
N GLU A 261 12.06 -9.91 -2.62
CA GLU A 261 12.95 -9.28 -1.63
C GLU A 261 12.88 -7.76 -1.73
N TYR A 262 13.07 -7.17 -2.92
CA TYR A 262 13.00 -5.73 -3.15
C TYR A 262 11.64 -5.13 -2.77
N LEU A 263 10.56 -5.87 -3.00
CA LEU A 263 9.23 -5.45 -2.61
C LEU A 263 8.94 -5.66 -1.11
N GLY A 264 9.68 -6.50 -0.41
CA GLY A 264 9.40 -6.89 0.97
C GLY A 264 8.03 -7.57 1.10
N HIS A 265 7.77 -8.55 0.22
CA HIS A 265 6.59 -9.41 0.31
C HIS A 265 6.88 -10.59 1.24
N SER A 266 6.12 -10.73 2.31
CA SER A 266 6.24 -11.85 3.26
C SER A 266 5.82 -13.20 2.67
N SER A 267 5.08 -13.19 1.55
CA SER A 267 4.62 -14.38 0.85
C SER A 267 4.88 -14.28 -0.65
N ILE A 268 5.44 -15.32 -1.22
CA ILE A 268 5.66 -15.46 -2.67
C ILE A 268 4.35 -15.36 -3.46
N THR A 269 3.23 -15.77 -2.85
CA THR A 269 1.90 -15.67 -3.45
C THR A 269 1.55 -14.22 -3.86
N SER A 270 2.03 -13.23 -3.11
CA SER A 270 1.84 -11.81 -3.43
C SER A 270 2.64 -11.38 -4.66
N THR A 271 3.77 -12.03 -4.94
CA THR A 271 4.65 -11.72 -6.07
C THR A 271 4.28 -12.54 -7.31
N ARG A 272 3.75 -13.76 -7.13
CA ARG A 272 3.29 -14.63 -8.23
C ARG A 272 2.23 -13.99 -9.13
N ILE A 273 1.50 -13.00 -8.65
CA ILE A 273 0.51 -12.28 -9.45
C ILE A 273 1.14 -11.60 -10.70
N TYR A 274 2.42 -11.26 -10.63
CA TYR A 274 3.14 -10.62 -11.75
C TYR A 274 3.47 -11.61 -12.87
N LEU A 275 3.58 -12.92 -12.60
CA LEU A 275 3.79 -13.94 -13.63
C LEU A 275 2.67 -13.98 -14.66
N HIS A 276 1.43 -13.67 -14.25
CA HIS A 276 0.29 -13.63 -15.16
C HIS A 276 0.24 -12.39 -16.03
N LEU A 277 1.05 -11.37 -15.71
CA LEU A 277 1.03 -10.05 -16.36
C LEU A 277 2.11 -9.89 -17.42
N THR A 278 3.12 -10.79 -17.45
CA THR A 278 4.24 -10.69 -18.37
C THR A 278 4.05 -11.60 -19.60
N ARG A 279 4.13 -11.01 -20.79
CA ARG A 279 4.13 -11.75 -22.07
C ARG A 279 5.49 -12.42 -22.34
N LYS A 280 6.58 -11.80 -21.89
CA LYS A 280 7.96 -12.25 -22.13
C LYS A 280 8.26 -13.57 -21.42
N VAL A 281 7.77 -13.76 -20.19
CA VAL A 281 7.96 -15.00 -19.42
C VAL A 281 7.38 -16.22 -20.14
N ARG A 282 6.27 -16.05 -20.87
CA ARG A 282 5.70 -17.16 -21.67
C ARG A 282 6.59 -17.52 -22.85
N LYS A 283 7.14 -16.52 -23.59
CA LYS A 283 8.05 -16.76 -24.72
C LYS A 283 9.40 -17.32 -24.26
N THR A 284 9.94 -16.84 -23.13
CA THR A 284 11.22 -17.31 -22.56
C THR A 284 11.10 -18.75 -21.97
N ALA A 285 9.89 -19.21 -21.62
CA ALA A 285 9.69 -20.57 -21.18
C ALA A 285 9.68 -21.60 -22.34
N GLU A 286 9.35 -21.18 -23.55
CA GLU A 286 9.38 -22.05 -24.75
C GLU A 286 10.84 -22.35 -25.16
N ASP A 287 11.75 -21.39 -25.06
CA ASP A 287 13.17 -21.51 -25.39
C ASP A 287 13.95 -22.55 -24.53
N PRO A 288 13.84 -22.53 -23.18
CA PRO A 288 14.48 -23.55 -22.34
C PRO A 288 13.95 -24.96 -22.60
N ILE A 289 12.66 -25.11 -22.87
CA ILE A 289 12.07 -26.42 -23.18
C ILE A 289 12.60 -26.93 -24.54
N ALA A 290 12.72 -26.04 -25.52
CA ALA A 290 13.31 -26.38 -26.81
C ALA A 290 14.77 -26.81 -26.69
N ARG A 291 15.55 -26.18 -25.78
CA ARG A 291 16.95 -26.55 -25.48
C ARG A 291 17.07 -27.90 -24.79
N LEU A 292 16.12 -28.27 -23.91
CA LEU A 292 16.12 -29.59 -23.28
C LEU A 292 15.97 -30.73 -24.27
N MET A 293 15.38 -30.48 -25.46
CA MET A 293 15.21 -31.46 -26.53
C MET A 293 16.36 -31.48 -27.52
N GLN A 294 17.34 -30.55 -27.40
CA GLN A 294 18.57 -30.60 -28.16
C GLN A 294 19.58 -31.51 -27.47
N ARG A 295 20.12 -32.49 -28.21
CA ARG A 295 21.20 -33.33 -27.66
C ARG A 295 22.40 -32.45 -27.37
N PRO A 296 23.01 -32.55 -26.17
CA PRO A 296 24.27 -31.84 -25.89
C PRO A 296 25.32 -32.24 -26.91
N SER A 297 26.08 -31.25 -27.40
CA SER A 297 27.22 -31.50 -28.26
C SER A 297 28.37 -32.07 -27.41
N PRO A 298 29.26 -32.89 -27.97
CA PRO A 298 30.39 -33.54 -27.22
C PRO A 298 31.36 -32.54 -26.57
N SER A 299 31.22 -31.22 -26.82
CA SER A 299 32.05 -30.16 -26.27
C SER A 299 31.48 -29.48 -25.01
N ASP A 300 30.32 -29.90 -24.51
CA ASP A 300 29.66 -29.27 -23.35
C ASP A 300 29.97 -29.98 -22.01
N ASP A 301 30.82 -31.01 -22.02
CA ASP A 301 31.25 -31.82 -20.84
C ASP A 301 32.72 -31.56 -20.40
N GLU A 302 33.32 -30.40 -20.73
CA GLU A 302 34.62 -29.97 -20.19
C GLU A 302 34.50 -28.82 -19.18
#